data_48ed44b916f19274a4cfcb975d202257
#
_entry.id   48ed44b916f19274a4cfcb975d202257
#
_cell.length_a   1.000
_cell.length_b   1.000
_cell.length_c   1.000
_cell.angle_alpha   90.00
_cell.angle_beta   90.00
_cell.angle_gamma   90.00
#
_symmetry.space_group_name_H-M   'P 1'
#
loop_
_entity.id
_entity.type
_entity.pdbx_description
1 polymer ?
#
loop_
_entity_poly.entity_id
_entity_poly.type
_entity_poly.pdbx_seq_one_letter_code
_entity_poly.pdbx_strand_id
1 'polypeptide(L)'
;VNKFTDAAGNNNSAATQFTWTYDNVNPTLASSSPADNATGVAVDANIVLTFSENVAKGSGNITLYKADSTLVQTIDVNSGLVTVSGTGVTINPTANLDSAQGYYLHIAATAFDDAVGNSYAGISNSSTLNFISVDTVNPTLLSTSPADNATGVAVGANIVFTFSEAVKAGSGDFKLYRSDNTLLEDLDVTSGAVTFSGATVTVNPAADLTSLTGYYMKVEATAVDDLTGNSYAGINDATSLNFTAADVAAPTLSSSSPADNATGVAVGANIALTFNENVAAGSGNITLKKSSDNSTVQAMAVGGGNISISGAVVTINPTANLDSSQGYYVQVDATAIDDTSGNSFAGINDTTTLNFTAADVVAPILSSTSPTD
;
A
#
# COMPACT_ATOMS: atom_id res chain seq x y z
N VAL A 1 71.39 44.60 -34.66
CA VAL A 1 72.14 43.31 -34.53
C VAL A 1 73.58 43.64 -34.48
N ASN A 2 74.24 43.47 -33.33
CA ASN A 2 75.66 43.66 -33.22
C ASN A 2 76.36 42.54 -34.03
N LYS A 3 77.05 42.92 -35.04
CA LYS A 3 77.92 42.02 -35.83
C LYS A 3 79.32 41.95 -35.19
N PHE A 4 79.70 40.74 -34.90
CA PHE A 4 81.10 40.49 -34.51
C PHE A 4 81.92 40.17 -35.78
N THR A 5 83.07 40.71 -35.91
CA THR A 5 83.99 40.40 -36.99
C THR A 5 85.23 39.70 -36.42
N ASP A 6 85.78 38.73 -37.16
CA ASP A 6 87.09 38.12 -36.84
C ASP A 6 88.25 39.03 -37.20
N ALA A 7 89.48 38.66 -36.89
CA ALA A 7 90.64 39.43 -37.17
C ALA A 7 90.93 39.62 -38.70
N ALA A 8 90.29 38.88 -39.57
CA ALA A 8 90.28 38.96 -41.01
C ALA A 8 89.14 39.80 -41.60
N GLY A 9 88.26 40.38 -40.74
CA GLY A 9 87.12 41.22 -41.14
C GLY A 9 85.84 40.51 -41.55
N ASN A 10 85.79 39.18 -41.35
CA ASN A 10 84.56 38.43 -41.66
C ASN A 10 83.46 38.62 -40.56
N ASN A 11 82.27 38.91 -40.97
CA ASN A 11 81.11 39.04 -40.04
C ASN A 11 80.68 37.66 -39.61
N ASN A 12 80.25 37.55 -38.34
CA ASN A 12 79.57 36.36 -37.89
C ASN A 12 78.25 36.10 -38.70
N SER A 13 77.96 34.88 -38.96
CA SER A 13 76.61 34.51 -39.44
C SER A 13 75.55 34.96 -38.45
N ALA A 14 74.41 35.39 -38.95
CA ALA A 14 73.29 35.78 -38.10
C ALA A 14 72.98 34.66 -37.13
N ALA A 15 73.02 34.94 -35.83
CA ALA A 15 72.55 33.99 -34.83
C ALA A 15 71.08 33.79 -35.03
N THR A 16 70.61 32.54 -35.06
CA THR A 16 69.20 32.20 -34.92
C THR A 16 68.70 32.74 -33.58
N GLN A 17 67.61 33.50 -33.64
CA GLN A 17 67.03 34.07 -32.47
C GLN A 17 66.57 32.90 -31.53
N PHE A 18 67.15 32.83 -30.36
CA PHE A 18 66.69 31.92 -29.31
C PHE A 18 65.48 32.58 -28.65
N THR A 19 64.26 32.01 -28.83
CA THR A 19 63.08 32.41 -28.11
C THR A 19 62.89 31.46 -26.92
N TRP A 20 62.87 32.05 -25.76
CA TRP A 20 62.51 31.33 -24.53
C TRP A 20 61.02 31.58 -24.23
N THR A 21 60.24 30.53 -24.06
CA THR A 21 58.96 30.60 -23.41
C THR A 21 59.15 30.09 -21.98
N TYR A 22 58.89 30.94 -21.00
CA TYR A 22 58.95 30.57 -19.60
C TYR A 22 57.43 30.40 -19.12
N ASP A 23 57.09 29.23 -18.71
CA ASP A 23 55.77 28.92 -18.13
C ASP A 23 55.98 28.51 -16.66
N ASN A 24 55.30 29.23 -15.76
CA ASN A 24 55.24 28.95 -14.31
C ASN A 24 53.82 28.92 -13.80
N VAL A 25 52.85 28.70 -14.69
CA VAL A 25 51.42 28.61 -14.36
C VAL A 25 51.06 27.14 -14.23
N ASN A 26 50.57 26.78 -13.08
CA ASN A 26 50.11 25.41 -12.86
C ASN A 26 48.77 25.17 -13.57
N PRO A 27 48.56 24.00 -14.14
CA PRO A 27 47.23 23.62 -14.67
C PRO A 27 46.17 23.66 -13.56
N THR A 28 44.99 24.17 -13.90
CA THR A 28 43.86 24.25 -13.03
C THR A 28 42.69 23.45 -13.59
N LEU A 29 41.80 22.89 -12.72
CA LEU A 29 40.59 22.21 -13.16
C LEU A 29 39.58 23.26 -13.66
N ALA A 30 39.29 23.24 -14.94
CA ALA A 30 38.31 24.16 -15.57
C ALA A 30 36.89 23.64 -15.49
N SER A 31 36.67 22.33 -15.63
CA SER A 31 35.38 21.68 -15.50
C SER A 31 35.52 20.16 -15.28
N SER A 32 34.43 19.53 -14.86
CA SER A 32 34.33 18.08 -14.74
C SER A 32 32.98 17.56 -15.25
N SER A 33 32.96 16.29 -15.63
CA SER A 33 31.74 15.52 -15.87
C SER A 33 31.90 14.16 -15.17
N PRO A 34 31.12 13.85 -14.12
CA PRO A 34 30.08 14.68 -13.53
C PRO A 34 30.57 16.04 -13.03
N ALA A 35 29.73 17.06 -13.11
CA ALA A 35 30.03 18.37 -12.50
C ALA A 35 29.98 18.24 -10.96
N ASP A 36 30.62 19.19 -10.28
CA ASP A 36 30.48 19.27 -8.82
C ASP A 36 29.03 19.44 -8.41
N ASN A 37 28.61 18.70 -7.36
CA ASN A 37 27.22 18.59 -6.86
C ASN A 37 26.21 18.04 -7.90
N ALA A 38 26.64 17.38 -8.96
CA ALA A 38 25.74 16.74 -9.93
C ALA A 38 24.91 15.63 -9.26
N THR A 39 23.66 15.48 -9.68
CA THR A 39 22.78 14.40 -9.27
C THR A 39 22.32 13.59 -10.48
N GLY A 40 21.87 12.34 -10.26
CA GLY A 40 21.40 11.48 -11.34
C GLY A 40 22.52 11.03 -12.29
N VAL A 41 23.75 10.93 -11.80
CA VAL A 41 24.89 10.46 -12.58
C VAL A 41 24.74 8.97 -12.89
N ALA A 42 24.87 8.58 -14.18
CA ALA A 42 24.76 7.19 -14.59
C ALA A 42 25.75 6.30 -13.80
N VAL A 43 25.30 5.13 -13.38
CA VAL A 43 26.11 4.22 -12.54
C VAL A 43 27.38 3.71 -13.26
N ASP A 44 27.39 3.71 -14.57
CA ASP A 44 28.51 3.31 -15.45
C ASP A 44 29.29 4.50 -15.99
N ALA A 45 29.07 5.73 -15.48
CA ALA A 45 29.69 6.94 -15.97
C ALA A 45 31.22 6.95 -15.75
N ASN A 46 31.94 7.36 -16.76
CA ASN A 46 33.32 7.80 -16.61
C ASN A 46 33.38 9.18 -15.94
N ILE A 47 34.46 9.47 -15.25
CA ILE A 47 34.75 10.80 -14.71
C ILE A 47 35.72 11.49 -15.65
N VAL A 48 35.29 12.62 -16.23
CA VAL A 48 36.09 13.41 -17.16
C VAL A 48 36.45 14.74 -16.50
N LEU A 49 37.72 15.04 -16.49
CA LEU A 49 38.27 16.32 -16.00
C LEU A 49 38.75 17.13 -17.21
N THR A 50 38.46 18.42 -17.24
CA THR A 50 39.01 19.35 -18.27
C THR A 50 39.86 20.39 -17.57
N PHE A 51 41.13 20.48 -17.97
CA PHE A 51 42.08 21.41 -17.41
C PHE A 51 42.17 22.71 -18.22
N SER A 52 42.74 23.76 -17.63
CA SER A 52 42.98 25.06 -18.26
C SER A 52 43.97 24.99 -19.46
N GLU A 53 44.75 23.95 -19.49
CA GLU A 53 45.84 23.73 -20.49
C GLU A 53 46.07 22.22 -20.67
N ASN A 54 46.95 21.89 -21.64
CA ASN A 54 47.31 20.49 -21.88
C ASN A 54 48.09 19.91 -20.71
N VAL A 55 47.68 18.72 -20.30
CA VAL A 55 48.30 17.99 -19.18
C VAL A 55 48.84 16.63 -19.63
N ALA A 56 49.78 16.11 -18.86
CA ALA A 56 50.34 14.77 -18.97
C ALA A 56 50.14 14.03 -17.62
N LYS A 57 50.27 12.71 -17.63
CA LYS A 57 50.28 11.90 -16.40
C LYS A 57 51.58 12.16 -15.64
N GLY A 58 51.50 12.58 -14.40
CA GLY A 58 52.56 12.69 -13.44
C GLY A 58 52.70 11.43 -12.59
N SER A 59 52.55 11.56 -11.27
CA SER A 59 52.66 10.46 -10.32
C SER A 59 51.60 10.56 -9.20
N GLY A 60 51.21 9.42 -8.62
CA GLY A 60 50.26 9.36 -7.52
C GLY A 60 48.92 8.78 -7.95
N ASN A 61 47.94 8.97 -7.10
CA ASN A 61 46.66 8.31 -7.22
C ASN A 61 45.49 9.28 -7.34
N ILE A 62 44.44 8.81 -8.02
CA ILE A 62 43.08 9.31 -7.96
C ILE A 62 42.30 8.34 -7.08
N THR A 63 41.60 8.86 -6.10
CA THR A 63 40.89 8.03 -5.13
C THR A 63 39.41 8.40 -5.12
N LEU A 64 38.54 7.43 -5.39
CA LEU A 64 37.07 7.56 -5.33
C LEU A 64 36.61 7.10 -3.97
N TYR A 65 35.78 7.91 -3.32
CA TYR A 65 35.17 7.64 -2.04
C TYR A 65 33.65 7.76 -2.15
N LYS A 66 32.90 7.02 -1.30
CA LYS A 66 31.50 7.33 -0.99
C LYS A 66 31.42 8.57 -0.10
N ALA A 67 30.25 9.20 -0.05
CA ALA A 67 30.00 10.39 0.78
C ALA A 67 30.27 10.16 2.28
N ASP A 68 30.16 8.92 2.77
CA ASP A 68 30.48 8.50 4.14
C ASP A 68 31.97 8.27 4.38
N SER A 69 32.83 8.60 3.41
CA SER A 69 34.29 8.41 3.41
C SER A 69 34.73 6.94 3.28
N THR A 70 33.85 6.04 2.90
CA THR A 70 34.23 4.68 2.52
C THR A 70 35.04 4.70 1.23
N LEU A 71 36.24 4.12 1.24
CA LEU A 71 37.08 3.98 0.06
C LEU A 71 36.43 3.03 -0.94
N VAL A 72 36.18 3.50 -2.17
CA VAL A 72 35.65 2.68 -3.28
C VAL A 72 36.81 2.12 -4.13
N GLN A 73 37.66 3.01 -4.62
CA GLN A 73 38.78 2.61 -5.49
C GLN A 73 39.94 3.59 -5.41
N THR A 74 41.16 3.04 -5.42
CA THR A 74 42.40 3.80 -5.68
C THR A 74 42.88 3.49 -7.08
N ILE A 75 43.07 4.51 -7.89
CA ILE A 75 43.48 4.43 -9.32
C ILE A 75 44.83 5.11 -9.47
N ASP A 76 45.85 4.34 -9.79
CA ASP A 76 47.14 4.92 -10.18
C ASP A 76 46.99 5.74 -11.47
N VAL A 77 47.44 6.98 -11.47
CA VAL A 77 47.33 7.88 -12.61
C VAL A 77 47.95 7.29 -13.88
N ASN A 78 48.95 6.41 -13.74
CA ASN A 78 49.64 5.74 -14.85
C ASN A 78 48.98 4.44 -15.31
N SER A 79 47.89 4.01 -14.63
CA SER A 79 47.11 2.83 -15.04
C SER A 79 46.38 3.04 -16.36
N GLY A 80 45.93 1.94 -16.97
CA GLY A 80 45.10 1.97 -18.17
C GLY A 80 43.66 2.54 -17.94
N LEU A 81 43.28 2.77 -16.68
CA LEU A 81 41.99 3.36 -16.29
C LEU A 81 41.95 4.89 -16.43
N VAL A 82 43.12 5.50 -16.63
CA VAL A 82 43.27 6.95 -16.85
C VAL A 82 43.77 7.19 -18.26
N THR A 83 43.08 8.01 -19.04
CA THR A 83 43.46 8.44 -20.39
C THR A 83 43.58 9.95 -20.41
N VAL A 84 44.66 10.47 -21.00
CA VAL A 84 44.91 11.92 -21.17
C VAL A 84 44.89 12.26 -22.64
N SER A 85 44.21 13.31 -23.05
CA SER A 85 44.16 13.82 -24.41
C SER A 85 44.02 15.35 -24.38
N GLY A 86 45.14 16.04 -24.63
CA GLY A 86 45.15 17.50 -24.54
C GLY A 86 44.83 18.01 -23.14
N THR A 87 43.79 18.80 -23.02
CA THR A 87 43.27 19.31 -21.75
C THR A 87 42.38 18.32 -21.02
N GLY A 88 41.94 17.23 -21.66
CA GLY A 88 40.98 16.26 -21.15
C GLY A 88 41.65 15.06 -20.49
N VAL A 89 41.14 14.68 -19.32
CA VAL A 89 41.49 13.45 -18.60
C VAL A 89 40.23 12.65 -18.38
N THR A 90 40.22 11.39 -18.83
CA THR A 90 39.12 10.46 -18.58
C THR A 90 39.56 9.39 -17.58
N ILE A 91 38.82 9.21 -16.55
CA ILE A 91 38.99 8.21 -15.48
C ILE A 91 37.84 7.22 -15.60
N ASN A 92 38.16 5.94 -15.78
CA ASN A 92 37.18 4.86 -15.90
C ASN A 92 37.24 3.94 -14.66
N PRO A 93 36.36 4.06 -13.69
CA PRO A 93 36.29 3.14 -12.55
C PRO A 93 36.09 1.68 -13.01
N THR A 94 36.62 0.71 -12.24
CA THR A 94 36.56 -0.72 -12.63
C THR A 94 35.20 -1.35 -12.40
N ALA A 95 34.36 -0.78 -11.52
CA ALA A 95 33.03 -1.23 -11.21
C ALA A 95 32.05 -0.05 -11.34
N ASN A 96 30.80 -0.39 -11.63
CA ASN A 96 29.72 0.59 -11.61
C ASN A 96 29.57 1.20 -10.21
N LEU A 97 29.08 2.43 -10.17
CA LEU A 97 28.68 3.12 -8.95
C LEU A 97 27.44 2.43 -8.35
N ASP A 98 27.30 2.45 -7.04
CA ASP A 98 26.07 1.99 -6.39
C ASP A 98 24.92 2.96 -6.70
N SER A 99 23.69 2.43 -6.68
CA SER A 99 22.46 3.20 -6.89
C SER A 99 22.26 4.26 -5.80
N ALA A 100 21.80 5.45 -6.18
CA ALA A 100 21.43 6.55 -5.27
C ALA A 100 22.54 6.93 -4.26
N GLN A 101 23.83 6.70 -4.61
CA GLN A 101 24.95 6.87 -3.69
C GLN A 101 25.73 8.17 -4.00
N GLY A 102 26.07 8.92 -2.94
CA GLY A 102 26.96 10.07 -3.03
C GLY A 102 28.43 9.64 -3.11
N TYR A 103 29.21 10.32 -3.97
CA TYR A 103 30.64 10.10 -4.19
C TYR A 103 31.43 11.40 -4.18
N TYR A 104 32.73 11.32 -3.90
CA TYR A 104 33.70 12.40 -4.13
C TYR A 104 35.05 11.86 -4.52
N LEU A 105 35.85 12.71 -5.19
CA LEU A 105 37.19 12.38 -5.62
C LEU A 105 38.25 13.10 -4.79
N HIS A 106 39.34 12.38 -4.48
CA HIS A 106 40.64 12.97 -4.19
C HIS A 106 41.57 12.73 -5.36
N ILE A 107 42.43 13.72 -5.68
CA ILE A 107 43.44 13.67 -6.74
C ILE A 107 44.75 14.13 -6.13
N ALA A 108 45.80 13.33 -6.24
CA ALA A 108 47.12 13.70 -5.73
C ALA A 108 47.65 14.97 -6.43
N ALA A 109 48.31 15.85 -5.70
CA ALA A 109 48.86 17.10 -6.23
C ALA A 109 49.97 16.90 -7.32
N THR A 110 50.46 15.68 -7.50
CA THR A 110 51.45 15.30 -8.51
C THR A 110 50.83 14.45 -9.62
N ALA A 111 49.52 14.32 -9.68
CA ALA A 111 48.85 13.40 -10.61
C ALA A 111 48.91 13.87 -12.07
N PHE A 112 48.89 15.19 -12.29
CA PHE A 112 48.88 15.79 -13.62
C PHE A 112 49.86 16.98 -13.67
N ASP A 113 50.73 16.99 -14.68
CA ASP A 113 51.68 18.03 -14.93
C ASP A 113 51.46 18.66 -16.33
N ASP A 114 51.81 19.93 -16.51
CA ASP A 114 51.87 20.54 -17.84
C ASP A 114 53.12 20.06 -18.62
N ALA A 115 53.32 20.62 -19.81
CA ALA A 115 54.43 20.24 -20.69
C ALA A 115 55.81 20.66 -20.16
N VAL A 116 55.89 21.58 -19.21
CA VAL A 116 57.16 22.10 -18.64
C VAL A 116 57.38 21.62 -17.20
N GLY A 117 56.43 20.86 -16.63
CA GLY A 117 56.54 20.20 -15.33
C GLY A 117 55.91 20.94 -14.17
N ASN A 118 55.03 21.93 -14.41
CA ASN A 118 54.22 22.51 -13.33
C ASN A 118 53.10 21.56 -13.01
N SER A 119 52.90 21.22 -11.72
CA SER A 119 51.95 20.23 -11.29
C SER A 119 50.57 20.86 -10.90
N TYR A 120 49.51 20.17 -11.23
CA TYR A 120 48.17 20.46 -10.71
C TYR A 120 48.12 20.34 -9.18
N ALA A 121 47.43 21.25 -8.50
CA ALA A 121 47.40 21.29 -7.04
C ALA A 121 46.64 20.10 -6.37
N GLY A 122 45.94 19.28 -7.16
CA GLY A 122 45.17 18.15 -6.67
C GLY A 122 43.83 18.54 -6.04
N ILE A 123 43.12 17.54 -5.55
CA ILE A 123 41.91 17.67 -4.75
C ILE A 123 42.06 16.80 -3.49
N SER A 124 41.97 17.40 -2.31
CA SER A 124 42.15 16.72 -1.02
C SER A 124 40.98 16.82 -0.08
N ASN A 125 39.84 17.34 -0.54
CA ASN A 125 38.62 17.48 0.26
C ASN A 125 37.39 16.90 -0.46
N SER A 126 36.32 16.65 0.29
CA SER A 126 35.08 16.03 -0.19
C SER A 126 34.10 17.00 -0.87
N SER A 127 34.41 18.30 -0.93
CA SER A 127 33.48 19.34 -1.39
C SER A 127 33.88 19.98 -2.74
N THR A 128 35.05 19.70 -3.28
CA THR A 128 35.52 20.31 -4.55
C THR A 128 34.99 19.58 -5.78
N LEU A 129 34.84 18.26 -5.70
CA LEU A 129 34.26 17.44 -6.77
C LEU A 129 33.52 16.27 -6.14
N ASN A 130 32.21 16.43 -6.05
CA ASN A 130 31.30 15.43 -5.53
C ASN A 130 30.07 15.32 -6.45
N PHE A 131 29.38 14.18 -6.39
CA PHE A 131 28.19 13.91 -7.17
C PHE A 131 27.37 12.76 -6.56
N ILE A 132 26.12 12.59 -7.01
CA ILE A 132 25.22 11.50 -6.59
C ILE A 132 24.83 10.71 -7.84
N SER A 133 25.00 9.39 -7.77
CA SER A 133 24.56 8.47 -8.83
C SER A 133 23.02 8.41 -8.94
N VAL A 134 22.54 8.04 -10.12
CA VAL A 134 21.12 7.81 -10.35
C VAL A 134 20.62 6.64 -9.51
N ASP A 135 19.38 6.72 -9.06
CA ASP A 135 18.69 5.57 -8.49
C ASP A 135 18.26 4.60 -9.60
N THR A 136 18.57 3.33 -9.45
CA THR A 136 18.25 2.23 -10.36
C THR A 136 17.49 1.09 -9.66
N VAL A 137 17.07 1.32 -8.42
CA VAL A 137 16.37 0.32 -7.60
C VAL A 137 14.87 0.55 -7.70
N ASN A 138 14.13 -0.47 -8.07
CA ASN A 138 12.68 -0.39 -8.13
C ASN A 138 12.07 -0.37 -6.73
N PRO A 139 11.00 0.39 -6.49
CA PRO A 139 10.27 0.33 -5.24
C PRO A 139 9.68 -1.06 -5.01
N THR A 140 9.71 -1.51 -3.76
CA THR A 140 9.13 -2.79 -3.34
C THR A 140 7.99 -2.57 -2.37
N LEU A 141 6.95 -3.41 -2.44
CA LEU A 141 5.82 -3.37 -1.50
C LEU A 141 6.24 -3.96 -0.16
N LEU A 142 6.09 -3.19 0.92
CA LEU A 142 6.40 -3.65 2.29
C LEU A 142 5.16 -4.17 3.01
N SER A 143 4.02 -3.50 2.86
CA SER A 143 2.78 -3.88 3.52
C SER A 143 1.56 -3.28 2.83
N THR A 144 0.39 -3.85 3.15
CA THR A 144 -0.92 -3.34 2.74
C THR A 144 -1.87 -3.24 3.92
N SER A 145 -2.87 -2.37 3.80
CA SER A 145 -4.04 -2.33 4.68
C SER A 145 -5.29 -2.20 3.79
N PRO A 146 -6.17 -3.21 3.74
CA PRO A 146 -6.12 -4.48 4.45
C PRO A 146 -4.86 -5.29 4.17
N ALA A 147 -4.43 -6.11 5.16
CA ALA A 147 -3.37 -7.08 4.93
C ALA A 147 -3.88 -8.21 4.03
N ASP A 148 -2.96 -8.93 3.39
CA ASP A 148 -3.32 -10.13 2.65
C ASP A 148 -4.04 -11.15 3.54
N ASN A 149 -5.10 -11.79 3.02
CA ASN A 149 -6.00 -12.69 3.72
C ASN A 149 -6.75 -12.07 4.93
N ALA A 150 -6.82 -10.75 5.04
CA ALA A 150 -7.59 -10.10 6.09
C ALA A 150 -9.09 -10.42 5.99
N THR A 151 -9.74 -10.60 7.13
CA THR A 151 -11.20 -10.79 7.23
C THR A 151 -11.81 -9.68 8.06
N GLY A 152 -13.11 -9.44 7.89
CA GLY A 152 -13.82 -8.39 8.65
C GLY A 152 -13.38 -6.97 8.25
N VAL A 153 -12.95 -6.78 7.01
CA VAL A 153 -12.56 -5.46 6.49
C VAL A 153 -13.78 -4.56 6.36
N ALA A 154 -13.72 -3.37 6.96
CA ALA A 154 -14.85 -2.43 6.89
C ALA A 154 -15.29 -2.17 5.45
N VAL A 155 -16.57 -2.13 5.19
CA VAL A 155 -17.12 -2.00 3.83
C VAL A 155 -16.70 -0.70 3.13
N GLY A 156 -16.50 0.38 3.88
CA GLY A 156 -16.00 1.67 3.36
C GLY A 156 -14.48 1.85 3.50
N ALA A 157 -13.70 0.77 3.66
CA ALA A 157 -12.25 0.88 3.86
C ALA A 157 -11.51 1.29 2.58
N ASN A 158 -10.55 2.19 2.72
CA ASN A 158 -9.53 2.41 1.72
C ASN A 158 -8.53 1.24 1.70
N ILE A 159 -7.88 1.05 0.54
CA ILE A 159 -6.80 0.09 0.39
C ILE A 159 -5.49 0.88 0.32
N VAL A 160 -4.58 0.61 1.27
CA VAL A 160 -3.35 1.37 1.45
C VAL A 160 -2.16 0.45 1.16
N PHE A 161 -1.23 0.93 0.35
CA PHE A 161 0.04 0.27 0.03
C PHE A 161 1.18 1.08 0.62
N THR A 162 2.11 0.42 1.30
CA THR A 162 3.34 1.04 1.82
C THR A 162 4.54 0.46 1.11
N PHE A 163 5.35 1.31 0.50
CA PHE A 163 6.53 0.94 -0.28
C PHE A 163 7.83 1.15 0.49
N SER A 164 8.93 0.61 -0.04
CA SER A 164 10.29 0.74 0.51
C SER A 164 10.83 2.16 0.48
N GLU A 165 10.27 3.01 -0.38
CA GLU A 165 10.73 4.36 -0.66
C GLU A 165 9.59 5.27 -1.13
N ALA A 166 9.90 6.55 -1.33
CA ALA A 166 8.91 7.51 -1.83
C ALA A 166 8.54 7.19 -3.29
N VAL A 167 7.24 7.18 -3.56
CA VAL A 167 6.66 6.83 -4.86
C VAL A 167 5.75 7.92 -5.40
N LYS A 168 5.52 7.87 -6.71
CA LYS A 168 4.62 8.74 -7.47
C LYS A 168 3.78 7.92 -8.45
N ALA A 169 2.75 8.55 -9.00
CA ALA A 169 1.97 7.96 -10.08
C ALA A 169 2.85 7.71 -11.31
N GLY A 170 2.82 6.49 -11.81
CA GLY A 170 3.36 6.10 -13.09
C GLY A 170 2.27 6.12 -14.17
N SER A 171 2.05 5.00 -14.84
CA SER A 171 1.00 4.81 -15.85
C SER A 171 0.34 3.45 -15.67
N GLY A 172 -1.00 3.41 -15.69
CA GLY A 172 -1.77 2.17 -15.52
C GLY A 172 -2.74 2.26 -14.35
N ASP A 173 -3.21 1.10 -13.88
CA ASP A 173 -4.39 1.00 -13.06
C ASP A 173 -4.18 0.14 -11.81
N PHE A 174 -4.99 0.47 -10.79
CA PHE A 174 -5.33 -0.42 -9.68
C PHE A 174 -6.68 -1.06 -9.98
N LYS A 175 -6.75 -2.39 -10.02
CA LYS A 175 -7.96 -3.13 -10.39
C LYS A 175 -8.48 -3.93 -9.22
N LEU A 176 -9.67 -3.56 -8.72
CA LEU A 176 -10.35 -4.26 -7.65
C LEU A 176 -11.29 -5.32 -8.25
N TYR A 177 -11.11 -6.56 -7.85
CA TYR A 177 -11.92 -7.70 -8.27
C TYR A 177 -12.64 -8.32 -7.07
N ARG A 178 -13.79 -8.92 -7.33
CA ARG A 178 -14.39 -9.92 -6.43
C ARG A 178 -13.65 -11.25 -6.56
N SER A 179 -13.74 -12.09 -5.53
CA SER A 179 -13.12 -13.43 -5.53
C SER A 179 -13.64 -14.36 -6.65
N ASP A 180 -14.77 -14.05 -7.27
CA ASP A 180 -15.31 -14.75 -8.44
C ASP A 180 -14.69 -14.28 -9.77
N ASN A 181 -13.67 -13.44 -9.75
CA ASN A 181 -12.99 -12.77 -10.87
C ASN A 181 -13.83 -11.70 -11.58
N THR A 182 -14.92 -11.24 -11.00
CA THR A 182 -15.66 -10.08 -11.52
C THR A 182 -14.87 -8.80 -11.22
N LEU A 183 -14.51 -8.04 -12.25
CA LEU A 183 -13.92 -6.70 -12.08
C LEU A 183 -14.98 -5.78 -11.47
N LEU A 184 -14.67 -5.21 -10.32
CA LEU A 184 -15.53 -4.25 -9.63
C LEU A 184 -15.19 -2.82 -10.03
N GLU A 185 -13.92 -2.46 -9.97
CA GLU A 185 -13.43 -1.13 -10.33
C GLU A 185 -12.08 -1.20 -11.04
N ASP A 186 -11.90 -0.28 -11.99
CA ASP A 186 -10.65 0.01 -12.69
C ASP A 186 -10.27 1.46 -12.39
N LEU A 187 -9.22 1.64 -11.57
CA LEU A 187 -8.86 2.91 -10.97
C LEU A 187 -7.55 3.40 -11.59
N ASP A 188 -7.65 4.33 -12.54
CA ASP A 188 -6.48 4.99 -13.11
C ASP A 188 -5.63 5.62 -11.99
N VAL A 189 -4.34 5.36 -12.01
CA VAL A 189 -3.37 5.81 -11.01
C VAL A 189 -3.29 7.34 -10.87
N THR A 190 -3.72 8.08 -11.90
CA THR A 190 -3.79 9.56 -11.91
C THR A 190 -5.15 10.12 -11.49
N SER A 191 -6.14 9.25 -11.23
CA SER A 191 -7.47 9.65 -10.79
C SER A 191 -7.48 10.18 -9.36
N GLY A 192 -8.52 10.94 -8.98
CA GLY A 192 -8.70 11.40 -7.60
C GLY A 192 -8.96 10.27 -6.58
N ALA A 193 -9.24 9.05 -7.05
CA ALA A 193 -9.42 7.88 -6.20
C ALA A 193 -8.09 7.26 -5.73
N VAL A 194 -6.97 7.60 -6.36
CA VAL A 194 -5.64 7.13 -6.00
C VAL A 194 -4.79 8.31 -5.55
N THR A 195 -4.23 8.26 -4.35
CA THR A 195 -3.43 9.35 -3.78
C THR A 195 -2.06 8.84 -3.33
N PHE A 196 -1.02 9.65 -3.60
CA PHE A 196 0.37 9.37 -3.26
C PHE A 196 0.84 10.31 -2.15
N SER A 197 1.49 9.77 -1.12
CA SER A 197 2.09 10.55 -0.02
C SER A 197 3.36 9.88 0.50
N GLY A 198 4.51 10.38 0.08
CA GLY A 198 5.80 9.75 0.39
C GLY A 198 5.85 8.32 -0.11
N ALA A 199 6.08 7.36 0.79
CA ALA A 199 6.12 5.93 0.47
C ALA A 199 4.74 5.25 0.46
N THR A 200 3.64 6.01 0.58
CA THR A 200 2.30 5.45 0.74
C THR A 200 1.41 5.78 -0.46
N VAL A 201 0.68 4.78 -0.96
CA VAL A 201 -0.39 4.94 -1.95
C VAL A 201 -1.70 4.53 -1.30
N THR A 202 -2.71 5.39 -1.37
CA THR A 202 -4.06 5.11 -0.88
C THR A 202 -5.01 5.04 -2.07
N VAL A 203 -5.71 3.92 -2.19
CA VAL A 203 -6.76 3.67 -3.18
C VAL A 203 -8.10 3.72 -2.46
N ASN A 204 -9.00 4.58 -2.91
CA ASN A 204 -10.34 4.79 -2.35
C ASN A 204 -11.38 4.29 -3.36
N PRO A 205 -11.95 3.08 -3.19
CA PRO A 205 -13.04 2.60 -4.03
C PRO A 205 -14.23 3.55 -4.03
N ALA A 206 -14.92 3.68 -5.17
CA ALA A 206 -16.04 4.61 -5.33
C ALA A 206 -17.29 4.15 -4.59
N ALA A 207 -17.46 2.85 -4.39
CA ALA A 207 -18.59 2.26 -3.68
C ALA A 207 -18.11 1.37 -2.52
N ASP A 208 -18.94 1.29 -1.49
CA ASP A 208 -18.70 0.38 -0.37
C ASP A 208 -18.63 -1.08 -0.85
N LEU A 209 -17.77 -1.85 -0.20
CA LEU A 209 -17.65 -3.29 -0.41
C LEU A 209 -18.95 -4.00 0.01
N THR A 210 -19.32 -5.06 -0.66
CA THR A 210 -20.48 -5.88 -0.30
C THR A 210 -20.15 -6.74 0.92
N SER A 211 -21.08 -6.80 1.86
CA SER A 211 -20.99 -7.65 3.07
C SER A 211 -20.56 -9.08 2.74
N LEU A 212 -19.66 -9.65 3.57
CA LEU A 212 -19.15 -11.02 3.49
C LEU A 212 -18.53 -11.42 2.13
N THR A 213 -18.24 -10.45 1.27
CA THR A 213 -17.70 -10.72 -0.07
C THR A 213 -16.18 -10.69 -0.03
N GLY A 214 -15.57 -11.68 -0.67
CA GLY A 214 -14.11 -11.72 -0.88
C GLY A 214 -13.69 -10.85 -2.06
N TYR A 215 -12.55 -10.19 -1.92
CA TYR A 215 -11.94 -9.30 -2.90
C TYR A 215 -10.46 -9.60 -3.09
N TYR A 216 -9.90 -9.19 -4.22
CA TYR A 216 -8.46 -9.11 -4.42
C TYR A 216 -8.12 -7.90 -5.30
N MET A 217 -6.90 -7.40 -5.14
CA MET A 217 -6.40 -6.26 -5.90
C MET A 217 -5.30 -6.69 -6.86
N LYS A 218 -5.37 -6.22 -8.12
CA LYS A 218 -4.24 -6.22 -9.05
C LYS A 218 -3.70 -4.81 -9.21
N VAL A 219 -2.39 -4.71 -9.41
CA VAL A 219 -1.68 -3.45 -9.67
C VAL A 219 -0.83 -3.63 -10.91
N GLU A 220 -1.01 -2.81 -11.92
CA GLU A 220 -0.20 -2.88 -13.14
C GLU A 220 1.26 -2.52 -12.85
N ALA A 221 2.19 -3.17 -13.53
CA ALA A 221 3.63 -3.06 -13.29
C ALA A 221 4.22 -1.66 -13.53
N THR A 222 3.47 -0.76 -14.17
CA THR A 222 3.87 0.63 -14.45
C THR A 222 3.04 1.64 -13.67
N ALA A 223 2.14 1.18 -12.78
CA ALA A 223 1.22 2.06 -12.05
C ALA A 223 1.92 2.90 -10.98
N VAL A 224 3.00 2.39 -10.38
CA VAL A 224 3.72 3.04 -9.29
C VAL A 224 5.19 3.13 -9.65
N ASP A 225 5.72 4.35 -9.72
CA ASP A 225 7.14 4.64 -9.92
C ASP A 225 7.75 5.25 -8.66
N ASP A 226 9.07 5.08 -8.48
CA ASP A 226 9.82 5.92 -7.56
C ASP A 226 9.98 7.35 -8.12
N LEU A 227 10.66 8.24 -7.40
CA LEU A 227 10.85 9.62 -7.84
C LEU A 227 11.77 9.74 -9.07
N THR A 228 12.60 8.74 -9.33
CA THR A 228 13.55 8.69 -10.45
C THR A 228 13.01 7.98 -11.68
N GLY A 229 11.89 7.27 -11.55
CA GLY A 229 11.17 6.63 -12.65
C GLY A 229 11.37 5.11 -12.74
N ASN A 230 11.92 4.46 -11.69
CA ASN A 230 11.94 3.01 -11.62
C ASN A 230 10.56 2.51 -11.18
N SER A 231 9.99 1.54 -11.91
CA SER A 231 8.62 1.08 -11.70
C SER A 231 8.54 -0.11 -10.74
N TYR A 232 7.53 -0.11 -9.87
CA TYR A 232 7.13 -1.27 -9.09
C TYR A 232 6.69 -2.41 -10.02
N ALA A 233 7.03 -3.65 -9.66
CA ALA A 233 6.72 -4.83 -10.48
C ALA A 233 5.21 -5.16 -10.60
N GLY A 234 4.36 -4.52 -9.79
CA GLY A 234 2.92 -4.74 -9.78
C GLY A 234 2.48 -5.98 -9.01
N ILE A 235 1.16 -6.22 -9.00
CA ILE A 235 0.50 -7.43 -8.49
C ILE A 235 -0.37 -7.98 -9.61
N ASN A 236 -0.07 -9.17 -10.12
CA ASN A 236 -0.78 -9.73 -11.27
C ASN A 236 -1.62 -10.98 -10.95
N ASP A 237 -1.67 -11.42 -9.71
CA ASP A 237 -2.41 -12.59 -9.27
C ASP A 237 -3.52 -12.24 -8.27
N ALA A 238 -4.34 -13.24 -7.88
CA ALA A 238 -5.46 -13.07 -6.94
C ALA A 238 -5.10 -13.48 -5.51
N THR A 239 -3.83 -13.82 -5.24
CA THR A 239 -3.39 -14.39 -3.97
C THR A 239 -2.42 -13.51 -3.18
N SER A 240 -1.80 -12.53 -3.85
CA SER A 240 -0.81 -11.63 -3.22
C SER A 240 -1.45 -10.52 -2.36
N LEU A 241 -2.68 -10.12 -2.68
CA LEU A 241 -3.47 -9.19 -1.88
C LEU A 241 -4.96 -9.53 -2.05
N ASN A 242 -5.48 -10.28 -1.11
CA ASN A 242 -6.90 -10.61 -1.01
C ASN A 242 -7.41 -10.36 0.41
N PHE A 243 -8.71 -10.13 0.53
CA PHE A 243 -9.37 -9.87 1.81
C PHE A 243 -10.88 -10.12 1.71
N THR A 244 -11.56 -10.21 2.86
CA THR A 244 -13.01 -10.38 2.93
C THR A 244 -13.62 -9.23 3.72
N ALA A 245 -14.64 -8.61 3.14
CA ALA A 245 -15.39 -7.53 3.79
C ALA A 245 -16.12 -8.02 5.04
N ALA A 246 -16.32 -7.11 5.98
CA ALA A 246 -17.10 -7.37 7.19
C ALA A 246 -18.53 -7.73 6.85
N ASP A 247 -19.14 -8.52 7.72
CA ASP A 247 -20.59 -8.67 7.73
C ASP A 247 -21.24 -7.42 8.33
N VAL A 248 -22.11 -6.81 7.57
CA VAL A 248 -22.92 -5.65 7.98
C VAL A 248 -24.41 -5.88 7.69
N ALA A 249 -24.76 -7.10 7.28
CA ALA A 249 -26.14 -7.49 6.96
C ALA A 249 -26.83 -7.99 8.23
N ALA A 250 -27.96 -7.35 8.60
CA ALA A 250 -28.76 -7.83 9.73
C ALA A 250 -29.51 -9.12 9.38
N PRO A 251 -29.71 -10.04 10.33
CA PRO A 251 -30.45 -11.25 10.11
C PRO A 251 -31.93 -10.91 9.80
N THR A 252 -32.53 -11.72 8.94
CA THR A 252 -33.95 -11.59 8.56
C THR A 252 -34.71 -12.85 8.88
N LEU A 253 -35.99 -12.70 9.33
CA LEU A 253 -36.85 -13.82 9.61
C LEU A 253 -37.25 -14.52 8.31
N SER A 254 -36.87 -15.80 8.15
CA SER A 254 -37.21 -16.63 6.98
C SER A 254 -38.51 -17.38 7.14
N SER A 255 -38.80 -17.87 8.35
CA SER A 255 -40.06 -18.60 8.67
C SER A 255 -40.28 -18.67 10.16
N SER A 256 -41.51 -19.04 10.54
CA SER A 256 -41.90 -19.31 11.94
C SER A 256 -42.71 -20.60 12.07
N SER A 257 -42.69 -21.18 13.25
CA SER A 257 -43.61 -22.24 13.66
C SER A 257 -44.13 -21.92 15.06
N PRO A 258 -45.46 -21.67 15.26
CA PRO A 258 -46.52 -21.65 14.24
C PRO A 258 -46.23 -20.66 13.09
N ALA A 259 -46.69 -20.97 11.87
CA ALA A 259 -46.68 -20.03 10.78
C ALA A 259 -47.61 -18.83 11.08
N ASP A 260 -47.36 -17.71 10.44
CA ASP A 260 -48.25 -16.56 10.54
C ASP A 260 -49.67 -16.95 10.12
N ASN A 261 -50.67 -16.43 10.85
CA ASN A 261 -52.08 -16.74 10.70
C ASN A 261 -52.44 -18.23 10.91
N ALA A 262 -51.59 -19.06 11.50
CA ALA A 262 -51.89 -20.46 11.81
C ALA A 262 -53.06 -20.58 12.79
N THR A 263 -53.91 -21.59 12.60
CA THR A 263 -55.01 -21.91 13.48
C THR A 263 -54.86 -23.31 14.04
N GLY A 264 -55.50 -23.59 15.17
CA GLY A 264 -55.45 -24.91 15.80
C GLY A 264 -54.08 -25.25 16.39
N VAL A 265 -53.30 -24.26 16.78
CA VAL A 265 -51.99 -24.45 17.40
C VAL A 265 -52.13 -25.10 18.75
N ALA A 266 -51.40 -26.20 19.00
CA ALA A 266 -51.46 -26.91 20.27
C ALA A 266 -51.15 -25.97 21.44
N VAL A 267 -51.97 -26.05 22.51
CA VAL A 267 -51.87 -25.14 23.69
C VAL A 267 -50.48 -25.21 24.38
N GLY A 268 -49.78 -26.32 24.27
CA GLY A 268 -48.43 -26.50 24.82
C GLY A 268 -47.29 -26.35 23.79
N ALA A 269 -47.59 -25.77 22.61
CA ALA A 269 -46.58 -25.64 21.56
C ALA A 269 -45.52 -24.60 21.91
N ASN A 270 -44.25 -24.91 21.55
CA ASN A 270 -43.22 -23.90 21.46
C ASN A 270 -43.39 -23.07 20.19
N ILE A 271 -42.83 -21.85 20.18
CA ILE A 271 -42.76 -20.98 19.02
C ILE A 271 -41.32 -20.97 18.54
N ALA A 272 -41.10 -21.25 17.24
CA ALA A 272 -39.78 -21.22 16.64
C ALA A 272 -39.70 -20.11 15.57
N LEU A 273 -38.64 -19.32 15.60
CA LEU A 273 -38.32 -18.34 14.60
C LEU A 273 -37.05 -18.84 13.85
N THR A 274 -37.14 -18.96 12.55
CA THR A 274 -36.00 -19.38 11.72
C THR A 274 -35.50 -18.19 10.89
N PHE A 275 -34.21 -17.88 11.01
CA PHE A 275 -33.58 -16.77 10.34
C PHE A 275 -32.84 -17.26 9.07
N ASN A 276 -32.40 -16.30 8.21
CA ASN A 276 -31.63 -16.58 7.00
C ASN A 276 -30.20 -16.99 7.31
N GLU A 277 -29.73 -16.78 8.55
CA GLU A 277 -28.35 -16.99 9.00
C GLU A 277 -28.32 -17.41 10.48
N ASN A 278 -27.10 -17.76 10.97
CA ASN A 278 -26.92 -18.07 12.38
C ASN A 278 -27.08 -16.83 13.25
N VAL A 279 -27.83 -16.98 14.34
CA VAL A 279 -28.12 -15.87 15.25
C VAL A 279 -27.68 -16.16 16.68
N ALA A 280 -27.55 -15.11 17.45
CA ALA A 280 -27.19 -15.11 18.87
C ALA A 280 -28.17 -14.26 19.68
N ALA A 281 -28.13 -14.42 21.00
CA ALA A 281 -28.89 -13.56 21.91
C ALA A 281 -28.23 -12.17 21.97
N GLY A 282 -28.99 -11.15 21.62
CA GLY A 282 -28.65 -9.75 21.83
C GLY A 282 -29.17 -9.25 23.21
N SER A 283 -29.88 -8.14 23.21
CA SER A 283 -30.46 -7.55 24.43
C SER A 283 -31.91 -7.16 24.22
N GLY A 284 -32.78 -7.56 25.14
CA GLY A 284 -34.21 -7.27 25.09
C GLY A 284 -35.06 -8.50 25.28
N ASN A 285 -36.33 -8.41 24.85
CA ASN A 285 -37.33 -9.43 25.10
C ASN A 285 -37.99 -9.92 23.81
N ILE A 286 -38.49 -11.14 23.88
CA ILE A 286 -39.53 -11.65 23.00
C ILE A 286 -40.79 -11.70 23.83
N THR A 287 -41.87 -11.07 23.34
CA THR A 287 -43.12 -10.88 24.11
C THR A 287 -44.27 -11.56 23.41
N LEU A 288 -44.91 -12.48 24.09
CA LEU A 288 -46.17 -13.11 23.66
C LEU A 288 -47.34 -12.28 24.18
N LYS A 289 -48.27 -11.94 23.31
CA LYS A 289 -49.45 -11.11 23.62
C LYS A 289 -50.75 -11.73 23.10
N LYS A 290 -51.88 -11.41 23.74
CA LYS A 290 -53.20 -11.77 23.24
C LYS A 290 -53.66 -10.81 22.14
N SER A 291 -54.27 -11.34 21.09
CA SER A 291 -54.80 -10.52 19.99
C SER A 291 -56.10 -9.79 20.36
N SER A 292 -56.81 -10.27 21.39
CA SER A 292 -58.14 -9.74 21.79
C SER A 292 -58.06 -8.35 22.44
N ASP A 293 -57.00 -8.09 23.23
CA ASP A 293 -56.90 -6.90 24.08
C ASP A 293 -55.48 -6.34 24.18
N ASN A 294 -54.55 -6.91 23.42
CA ASN A 294 -53.10 -6.57 23.42
C ASN A 294 -52.40 -6.78 24.77
N SER A 295 -53.04 -7.54 25.71
CA SER A 295 -52.41 -7.82 27.00
C SER A 295 -51.16 -8.70 26.83
N THR A 296 -50.14 -8.41 27.63
CA THR A 296 -48.90 -9.23 27.67
C THR A 296 -49.20 -10.53 28.43
N VAL A 297 -49.00 -11.66 27.77
CA VAL A 297 -49.03 -12.99 28.36
C VAL A 297 -47.72 -13.27 29.09
N GLN A 298 -46.62 -13.07 28.37
CA GLN A 298 -45.28 -13.24 28.92
C GLN A 298 -44.27 -12.43 28.14
N ALA A 299 -43.37 -11.71 28.85
CA ALA A 299 -42.18 -11.14 28.31
C ALA A 299 -40.97 -12.02 28.70
N MET A 300 -40.20 -12.47 27.76
CA MET A 300 -39.11 -13.41 27.94
C MET A 300 -37.79 -12.76 27.48
N ALA A 301 -36.88 -12.53 28.42
CA ALA A 301 -35.57 -12.03 28.08
C ALA A 301 -34.86 -13.03 27.15
N VAL A 302 -34.25 -12.54 26.07
CA VAL A 302 -33.64 -13.37 25.03
C VAL A 302 -32.50 -14.27 25.58
N GLY A 303 -31.79 -13.85 26.62
CA GLY A 303 -30.80 -14.64 27.36
C GLY A 303 -31.38 -15.50 28.50
N GLY A 304 -32.73 -15.55 28.69
CA GLY A 304 -33.39 -16.29 29.75
C GLY A 304 -33.67 -17.75 29.40
N GLY A 305 -34.03 -18.55 30.41
CA GLY A 305 -34.26 -20.00 30.25
C GLY A 305 -35.50 -20.38 29.40
N ASN A 306 -36.33 -19.43 29.00
CA ASN A 306 -37.49 -19.65 28.11
C ASN A 306 -37.12 -19.54 26.63
N ILE A 307 -35.91 -19.06 26.31
CA ILE A 307 -35.39 -18.88 24.95
C ILE A 307 -34.17 -19.78 24.77
N SER A 308 -34.13 -20.53 23.68
CA SER A 308 -32.93 -21.27 23.25
C SER A 308 -32.64 -20.95 21.81
N ILE A 309 -31.34 -20.79 21.50
CA ILE A 309 -30.86 -20.46 20.15
C ILE A 309 -29.93 -21.57 19.69
N SER A 310 -30.16 -22.08 18.49
CA SER A 310 -29.33 -23.11 17.86
C SER A 310 -29.19 -22.83 16.37
N GLY A 311 -28.02 -22.39 15.95
CA GLY A 311 -27.79 -21.95 14.58
C GLY A 311 -28.71 -20.80 14.20
N ALA A 312 -29.51 -20.98 13.16
CA ALA A 312 -30.48 -19.99 12.66
C ALA A 312 -31.84 -20.03 13.36
N VAL A 313 -32.04 -20.88 14.40
CA VAL A 313 -33.33 -21.09 15.00
C VAL A 313 -33.35 -20.57 16.44
N VAL A 314 -34.34 -19.70 16.74
CA VAL A 314 -34.71 -19.24 18.07
C VAL A 314 -35.99 -19.96 18.50
N THR A 315 -35.91 -20.74 19.56
CA THR A 315 -37.08 -21.46 20.15
C THR A 315 -37.52 -20.75 21.41
N ILE A 316 -38.80 -20.40 21.45
CA ILE A 316 -39.49 -19.73 22.55
C ILE A 316 -40.38 -20.77 23.24
N ASN A 317 -40.17 -20.97 24.53
CA ASN A 317 -40.95 -21.91 25.35
C ASN A 317 -41.71 -21.13 26.43
N PRO A 318 -42.98 -20.77 26.21
CA PRO A 318 -43.81 -20.11 27.22
C PRO A 318 -43.93 -20.96 28.49
N THR A 319 -43.94 -20.32 29.67
CA THR A 319 -44.02 -21.04 30.96
C THR A 319 -45.40 -21.66 31.23
N ALA A 320 -46.44 -21.13 30.61
CA ALA A 320 -47.81 -21.63 30.73
C ALA A 320 -48.37 -22.00 29.36
N ASN A 321 -49.27 -22.96 29.34
CA ASN A 321 -50.01 -23.29 28.13
C ASN A 321 -50.84 -22.10 27.65
N LEU A 322 -51.06 -22.03 26.34
CA LEU A 322 -51.95 -21.07 25.70
C LEU A 322 -53.40 -21.34 26.09
N ASP A 323 -54.20 -20.29 26.19
CA ASP A 323 -55.68 -20.45 26.44
C ASP A 323 -56.34 -21.03 25.17
N SER A 324 -57.35 -21.90 25.41
CA SER A 324 -58.12 -22.51 24.34
C SER A 324 -58.82 -21.47 23.46
N SER A 325 -58.76 -21.67 22.14
CA SER A 325 -59.35 -20.80 21.10
C SER A 325 -58.88 -19.32 21.12
N GLN A 326 -57.82 -18.99 21.87
CA GLN A 326 -57.33 -17.62 22.01
C GLN A 326 -56.37 -17.29 20.86
N GLY A 327 -56.51 -16.08 20.27
CA GLY A 327 -55.53 -15.53 19.33
C GLY A 327 -54.34 -14.89 20.04
N TYR A 328 -53.16 -15.09 19.48
CA TYR A 328 -51.88 -14.56 20.00
C TYR A 328 -51.09 -13.91 18.89
N TYR A 329 -50.15 -13.01 19.25
CA TYR A 329 -49.12 -12.52 18.41
C TYR A 329 -47.79 -12.37 19.18
N VAL A 330 -46.67 -12.40 18.45
CA VAL A 330 -45.33 -12.30 19.00
C VAL A 330 -44.70 -10.97 18.61
N GLN A 331 -44.17 -10.25 19.59
CA GLN A 331 -43.32 -9.11 19.39
C GLN A 331 -41.87 -9.49 19.76
N VAL A 332 -40.88 -8.94 18.99
CA VAL A 332 -39.47 -9.13 19.23
C VAL A 332 -38.82 -7.75 19.26
N ASP A 333 -38.15 -7.42 20.35
CA ASP A 333 -37.41 -6.15 20.43
C ASP A 333 -36.30 -6.10 19.35
N ALA A 334 -36.07 -4.91 18.77
CA ALA A 334 -35.13 -4.73 17.65
C ALA A 334 -33.64 -5.04 17.97
N THR A 335 -33.31 -5.21 19.25
CA THR A 335 -31.98 -5.58 19.72
C THR A 335 -31.92 -6.98 20.34
N ALA A 336 -33.04 -7.74 20.26
CA ALA A 336 -33.15 -9.03 20.96
C ALA A 336 -32.36 -10.15 20.29
N ILE A 337 -32.24 -10.12 18.97
CA ILE A 337 -31.57 -11.14 18.17
C ILE A 337 -30.53 -10.47 17.31
N ASP A 338 -29.28 -10.89 17.45
CA ASP A 338 -28.14 -10.45 16.64
C ASP A 338 -27.64 -11.62 15.78
N ASP A 339 -26.96 -11.33 14.67
CA ASP A 339 -26.16 -12.34 14.02
C ASP A 339 -24.82 -12.56 14.81
N THR A 340 -23.94 -13.40 14.29
CA THR A 340 -22.65 -13.68 14.93
C THR A 340 -21.64 -12.54 14.77
N SER A 341 -21.92 -11.57 13.91
CA SER A 341 -21.11 -10.38 13.65
C SER A 341 -21.57 -9.15 14.46
N GLY A 342 -22.71 -9.25 15.14
CA GLY A 342 -23.29 -8.22 15.99
C GLY A 342 -24.28 -7.30 15.28
N ASN A 343 -24.76 -7.65 14.08
CA ASN A 343 -25.84 -6.91 13.42
C ASN A 343 -27.19 -7.38 13.99
N SER A 344 -28.03 -6.43 14.41
CA SER A 344 -29.27 -6.73 15.08
C SER A 344 -30.44 -6.90 14.11
N PHE A 345 -31.27 -7.93 14.32
CA PHE A 345 -32.58 -8.09 13.69
C PHE A 345 -33.45 -6.86 13.95
N ALA A 346 -34.19 -6.40 12.94
CA ALA A 346 -35.04 -5.22 13.07
C ALA A 346 -36.20 -5.37 14.07
N GLY A 347 -36.40 -6.58 14.55
CA GLY A 347 -37.52 -6.90 15.48
C GLY A 347 -38.85 -7.10 14.79
N ILE A 348 -39.89 -7.39 15.61
CA ILE A 348 -41.30 -7.44 15.22
C ILE A 348 -42.05 -6.58 16.23
N ASN A 349 -42.63 -5.45 15.80
CA ASN A 349 -43.31 -4.51 16.69
C ASN A 349 -44.78 -4.33 16.37
N ASP A 350 -45.32 -5.10 15.42
CA ASP A 350 -46.75 -5.07 15.00
C ASP A 350 -47.50 -6.32 15.46
N THR A 351 -48.79 -6.41 15.11
CA THR A 351 -49.71 -7.48 15.49
C THR A 351 -50.00 -8.46 14.35
N THR A 352 -49.37 -8.25 13.18
CA THR A 352 -49.73 -8.93 11.92
C THR A 352 -48.58 -9.75 11.32
N THR A 353 -47.32 -9.47 11.66
CA THR A 353 -46.15 -10.19 11.10
C THR A 353 -46.06 -11.63 11.61
N LEU A 354 -46.45 -11.89 12.86
CA LEU A 354 -46.50 -13.23 13.45
C LEU A 354 -47.62 -13.36 14.43
N ASN A 355 -48.74 -13.89 13.98
CA ASN A 355 -49.91 -14.17 14.80
C ASN A 355 -50.44 -15.59 14.55
N PHE A 356 -51.15 -16.14 15.50
CA PHE A 356 -51.74 -17.46 15.40
C PHE A 356 -52.88 -17.65 16.40
N THR A 357 -53.75 -18.69 16.26
CA THR A 357 -54.83 -19.04 17.16
C THR A 357 -54.61 -20.43 17.74
N ALA A 358 -54.70 -20.53 19.06
CA ALA A 358 -54.59 -21.80 19.77
C ALA A 358 -55.80 -22.73 19.47
N ALA A 359 -55.53 -24.01 19.56
CA ALA A 359 -56.61 -25.03 19.40
C ALA A 359 -57.73 -24.90 20.44
N ASP A 360 -58.91 -25.21 20.01
CA ASP A 360 -59.97 -25.44 20.94
C ASP A 360 -59.79 -26.81 21.62
N VAL A 361 -59.59 -26.78 22.93
CA VAL A 361 -59.44 -27.98 23.77
C VAL A 361 -60.53 -28.09 24.85
N VAL A 362 -61.59 -27.23 24.78
CA VAL A 362 -62.69 -27.25 25.71
C VAL A 362 -63.78 -28.15 25.17
N ALA A 363 -64.08 -29.16 25.93
CA ALA A 363 -65.21 -30.06 25.60
C ALA A 363 -66.57 -29.33 25.70
N PRO A 364 -67.50 -29.60 24.80
CA PRO A 364 -68.82 -29.02 24.89
C PRO A 364 -69.53 -29.41 26.17
N ILE A 365 -70.18 -28.46 26.80
CA ILE A 365 -71.03 -28.72 28.03
C ILE A 365 -72.49 -28.79 27.61
N LEU A 366 -73.15 -29.85 28.03
CA LEU A 366 -74.62 -29.96 27.88
C LEU A 366 -75.28 -28.87 28.74
N SER A 367 -75.90 -27.88 28.13
CA SER A 367 -76.51 -26.74 28.83
C SER A 367 -77.93 -26.97 29.30
N SER A 368 -78.67 -27.86 28.63
CA SER A 368 -80.02 -28.21 29.01
C SER A 368 -80.42 -29.53 28.35
N THR A 369 -81.36 -30.25 28.98
CA THR A 369 -82.05 -31.39 28.41
C THR A 369 -83.52 -31.03 28.20
N SER A 370 -84.15 -31.59 27.15
CA SER A 370 -85.56 -31.50 26.96
C SER A 370 -86.05 -32.92 26.62
N PRO A 371 -86.99 -33.49 27.46
CA PRO A 371 -87.65 -32.92 28.65
C PRO A 371 -86.68 -32.79 29.85
N THR A 372 -86.88 -31.80 30.72
CA THR A 372 -86.22 -31.68 32.01
C THR A 372 -86.70 -32.82 32.92
N ASP A 373 -85.75 -33.50 33.63
CA ASP A 373 -86.07 -34.51 34.62
C ASP A 373 -87.04 -34.00 35.73
#